data_2ffb6f49fcbcf4a23834b1e6f10caa24
#
_entry.id   2ffb6f49fcbcf4a23834b1e6f10caa24
#
_cell.length_a   1.000
_cell.length_b   1.000
_cell.length_c   1.000
_cell.angle_alpha   90.00
_cell.angle_beta   90.00
_cell.angle_gamma   90.00
#
_symmetry.space_group_name_H-M   'P 1'
#
loop_
_entity.id
_entity.type
_entity.pdbx_description
1 polymer ?
#
loop_
_entity_poly.entity_id
_entity_poly.type
_entity_poly.pdbx_seq_one_letter_code
_entity_poly.pdbx_strand_id
1 'polypeptide(L)'
;MQLIIGDRHVIPETIRRIAGGVEAVLKGEALSALIDATFVGGATIEVLGGDLDRRPMAVEAIRMAGAETRVTLVCAGPAPQLA
;
A
#
# COMPACT_ATOMS: atom_id res chain seq x y z
N MET A 1 1.00 -5.67 -10.28
CA MET A 1 1.49 -5.37 -8.92
C MET A 1 0.50 -5.87 -7.90
N GLN A 2 0.98 -6.29 -6.78
CA GLN A 2 0.17 -6.73 -5.64
C GLN A 2 0.69 -6.04 -4.38
N LEU A 3 -0.03 -6.20 -3.29
CA LEU A 3 0.39 -5.69 -1.99
C LEU A 3 0.65 -6.85 -1.04
N ILE A 4 1.62 -6.67 -0.17
CA ILE A 4 1.86 -7.58 0.95
C ILE A 4 1.64 -6.75 2.21
N ILE A 5 0.66 -7.15 3.01
CA ILE A 5 0.33 -6.48 4.26
C ILE A 5 0.62 -7.47 5.39
N GLY A 6 1.70 -7.21 6.12
CA GLY A 6 2.21 -8.19 7.05
C GLY A 6 2.70 -9.43 6.31
N ASP A 7 2.03 -10.55 6.51
CA ASP A 7 2.31 -11.78 5.80
C ASP A 7 1.22 -12.16 4.80
N ARG A 8 0.28 -11.24 4.53
CA ARG A 8 -0.85 -11.49 3.65
C ARG A 8 -0.63 -10.88 2.29
N HIS A 9 -0.89 -11.68 1.26
CA HIS A 9 -0.95 -11.17 -0.11
C HIS A 9 -2.34 -10.60 -0.38
N VAL A 10 -2.37 -9.39 -0.89
CA VAL A 10 -3.61 -8.69 -1.20
C VAL A 10 -3.56 -8.27 -2.66
N ILE A 11 -4.63 -8.58 -3.38
CA ILE A 11 -4.76 -8.19 -4.78
C ILE A 11 -5.73 -7.01 -4.85
N PRO A 12 -5.25 -5.80 -5.14
CA PRO A 12 -6.14 -4.64 -5.27
C PRO A 12 -7.04 -4.80 -6.49
N GLU A 13 -8.17 -4.08 -6.47
CA GLU A 13 -9.00 -3.97 -7.66
C GLU A 13 -8.23 -3.32 -8.79
N THR A 14 -7.56 -2.22 -8.47
CA THR A 14 -6.62 -1.59 -9.37
C THR A 14 -5.43 -1.10 -8.56
N ILE A 15 -4.29 -1.00 -9.21
CA ILE A 15 -3.10 -0.43 -8.60
C ILE A 15 -2.30 0.24 -9.71
N ARG A 16 -1.81 1.43 -9.43
CA ARG A 16 -0.99 2.14 -10.40
C ARG A 16 0.17 2.86 -9.74
N ARG A 17 1.22 3.00 -10.47
CA ARG A 17 2.41 3.72 -10.04
C ARG A 17 2.14 5.22 -10.11
N ILE A 18 2.43 5.92 -9.02
CA ILE A 18 2.38 7.38 -8.96
C ILE A 18 3.74 7.89 -8.49
N ALA A 19 3.92 9.20 -8.51
CA ALA A 19 5.16 9.78 -8.03
C ALA A 19 5.35 9.44 -6.54
N GLY A 20 6.45 8.78 -6.22
CA GLY A 20 6.79 8.42 -4.85
C GLY A 20 6.07 7.23 -4.26
N GLY A 21 5.20 6.56 -5.02
CA GLY A 21 4.46 5.44 -4.47
C GLY A 21 3.49 4.80 -5.45
N VAL A 22 2.37 4.32 -4.91
CA VAL A 22 1.29 3.71 -5.70
C VAL A 22 -0.05 4.17 -5.17
N GLU A 23 -1.04 4.13 -6.05
CA GLU A 23 -2.43 4.35 -5.68
C GLU A 23 -3.19 3.05 -5.97
N ALA A 24 -3.92 2.55 -4.99
CA ALA A 24 -4.64 1.29 -5.11
C ALA A 24 -6.09 1.46 -4.71
N VAL A 25 -6.97 0.73 -5.38
CA VAL A 25 -8.38 0.64 -4.98
C VAL A 25 -8.55 -0.68 -4.27
N LEU A 26 -9.01 -0.64 -3.02
CA LEU A 26 -9.17 -1.81 -2.18
C LEU A 26 -10.61 -1.95 -1.73
N LYS A 27 -11.04 -3.19 -1.55
CA LYS A 27 -12.37 -3.53 -1.06
C LYS A 27 -12.30 -4.69 -0.08
N GLY A 28 -13.34 -4.80 0.76
CA GLY A 28 -13.53 -5.97 1.60
C GLY A 28 -12.35 -6.25 2.52
N GLU A 29 -11.91 -7.51 2.53
CA GLU A 29 -10.84 -7.94 3.42
C GLU A 29 -9.52 -7.26 3.13
N ALA A 30 -9.26 -6.94 1.87
CA ALA A 30 -8.04 -6.24 1.50
C ALA A 30 -7.98 -4.87 2.17
N LEU A 31 -9.09 -4.15 2.13
CA LEU A 31 -9.18 -2.83 2.76
C LEU A 31 -9.09 -2.96 4.28
N SER A 32 -9.77 -3.94 4.86
CA SER A 32 -9.71 -4.18 6.30
C SER A 32 -8.28 -4.50 6.75
N ALA A 33 -7.58 -5.33 6.01
CA ALA A 33 -6.21 -5.69 6.34
C ALA A 33 -5.30 -4.46 6.32
N LEU A 34 -5.50 -3.58 5.35
CA LEU A 34 -4.69 -2.37 5.25
C LEU A 34 -5.00 -1.41 6.40
N ILE A 35 -6.27 -1.24 6.72
CA ILE A 35 -6.68 -0.37 7.82
C ILE A 35 -6.12 -0.89 9.14
N ASP A 36 -6.22 -2.18 9.38
CA ASP A 36 -5.67 -2.78 10.60
C ASP A 36 -4.16 -2.55 10.69
N ALA A 37 -3.44 -2.77 9.60
CA ALA A 37 -2.00 -2.54 9.57
C ALA A 37 -1.65 -1.08 9.87
N THR A 38 -2.50 -0.15 9.41
CA THR A 38 -2.26 1.28 9.60
C THR A 38 -2.52 1.71 11.04
N PHE A 39 -3.61 1.25 11.63
CA PHE A 39 -4.05 1.74 12.94
C PHE A 39 -3.52 0.89 14.10
N VAL A 40 -3.41 -0.41 13.92
CA VAL A 40 -2.85 -1.27 14.96
C VAL A 40 -1.34 -1.17 15.00
N GLY A 41 -0.73 -1.01 13.84
CA GLY A 41 0.73 -0.95 13.74
C GLY A 41 1.35 -2.35 13.76
N GLY A 42 2.67 -2.40 13.67
CA GLY A 42 3.41 -3.65 13.75
C GLY A 42 3.42 -4.48 12.47
N ALA A 43 2.60 -4.15 11.50
CA ALA A 43 2.61 -4.82 10.22
C ALA A 43 3.26 -3.90 9.17
N THR A 44 4.03 -4.50 8.27
CA THR A 44 4.62 -3.76 7.16
C THR A 44 3.71 -3.84 5.94
N ILE A 45 3.77 -2.83 5.12
CA ILE A 45 3.07 -2.79 3.84
C ILE A 45 4.14 -2.71 2.77
N GLU A 46 4.10 -3.63 1.82
CA GLU A 46 5.06 -3.67 0.73
C GLU A 46 4.33 -3.83 -0.60
N VAL A 47 4.94 -3.34 -1.65
CA VAL A 47 4.48 -3.59 -3.01
C VAL A 47 5.22 -4.80 -3.54
N LEU A 48 4.51 -5.68 -4.23
CA LEU A 48 5.11 -6.83 -4.90
C LEU A 48 5.03 -6.61 -6.40
N GLY A 49 6.17 -6.59 -7.04
CA GLY A 49 6.27 -6.37 -8.48
C GLY A 49 6.55 -4.90 -8.82
N GLY A 50 6.97 -4.68 -10.06
CA GLY A 50 7.31 -3.35 -10.54
C GLY A 50 8.62 -2.82 -9.97
N ASP A 51 8.83 -1.53 -10.15
CA ASP A 51 10.08 -0.88 -9.72
C ASP A 51 10.15 -0.64 -8.21
N LEU A 52 9.02 -0.79 -7.51
CA LEU A 52 8.97 -0.64 -6.06
C LEU A 52 8.88 -1.98 -5.34
N ASP A 53 9.21 -3.07 -6.05
CA ASP A 53 9.11 -4.42 -5.49
C ASP A 53 9.80 -4.51 -4.12
N ARG A 54 9.06 -4.99 -3.13
CA ARG A 54 9.53 -5.21 -1.76
C ARG A 54 9.95 -3.95 -1.01
N ARG A 55 9.60 -2.79 -1.51
CA ARG A 55 9.86 -1.56 -0.76
C ARG A 55 8.78 -1.34 0.30
N PRO A 56 9.18 -0.98 1.52
CA PRO A 56 8.20 -0.62 2.55
C PRO A 56 7.41 0.60 2.14
N MET A 57 6.12 0.60 2.45
CA MET A 57 5.22 1.68 2.09
C MET A 57 4.50 2.18 3.33
N ALA A 58 4.09 3.43 3.30
CA ALA A 58 3.26 4.04 4.32
C ALA A 58 2.00 4.58 3.68
N VAL A 59 0.90 4.53 4.42
CA VAL A 59 -0.36 5.10 3.96
C VAL A 59 -0.28 6.61 4.08
N GLU A 60 -0.43 7.30 2.95
CA GLU A 60 -0.48 8.75 2.93
C GLU A 60 -1.91 9.25 3.03
N ALA A 61 -2.82 8.61 2.32
CA ALA A 61 -4.22 9.02 2.30
C ALA A 61 -5.12 7.84 2.01
N ILE A 62 -6.32 7.89 2.58
CA ILE A 62 -7.40 6.96 2.27
C ILE A 62 -8.59 7.82 1.89
N ARG A 63 -9.11 7.62 0.69
CA ARG A 63 -10.24 8.41 0.17
C ARG A 63 -11.37 7.49 -0.23
N MET A 64 -12.53 7.78 0.30
CA MET A 64 -13.76 7.08 -0.11
C MET A 64 -14.47 7.93 -1.15
N ALA A 65 -14.71 7.35 -2.31
CA ALA A 65 -15.39 8.01 -3.40
C ALA A 65 -16.42 7.05 -3.98
N GLY A 66 -17.68 7.26 -3.64
CA GLY A 66 -18.75 6.34 -4.04
C GLY A 66 -18.50 4.96 -3.45
N ALA A 67 -18.49 3.94 -4.29
CA ALA A 67 -18.26 2.56 -3.87
C ALA A 67 -16.78 2.20 -3.80
N GLU A 68 -15.90 3.11 -4.19
CA GLU A 68 -14.46 2.84 -4.22
C GLU A 68 -13.77 3.46 -3.02
N THR A 69 -12.77 2.76 -2.51
CA THR A 69 -11.85 3.31 -1.52
C THR A 69 -10.46 3.32 -2.14
N ARG A 70 -9.92 4.50 -2.32
CA ARG A 70 -8.60 4.70 -2.90
C ARG A 70 -7.60 4.94 -1.79
N VAL A 71 -6.52 4.20 -1.84
CA VAL A 71 -5.45 4.30 -0.86
C VAL A 71 -4.19 4.76 -1.59
N THR A 72 -3.59 5.80 -1.06
CA THR A 72 -2.32 6.30 -1.57
C THR A 72 -1.22 5.82 -0.65
N LEU A 73 -0.29 5.07 -1.19
CA LEU A 73 0.86 4.55 -0.47
C LEU A 73 2.11 5.23 -1.02
N VAL A 74 2.97 5.68 -0.11
CA VAL A 74 4.25 6.28 -0.48
C VAL A 74 5.37 5.47 0.13
N CYS A 75 6.55 5.55 -0.46
CA CYS A 75 7.71 4.86 0.07
C CYS A 75 7.98 5.33 1.48
N ALA A 76 8.09 4.39 2.41
CA ALA A 76 8.32 4.67 3.81
C ALA A 76 9.80 4.55 4.14
N GLY A 77 10.17 5.18 5.25
CA GLY A 77 11.54 5.14 5.73
C GLY A 77 12.46 6.05 4.93
N PRO A 78 13.72 6.10 5.30
CA PRO A 78 14.68 6.91 4.55
C PRO A 78 14.85 6.33 3.15
N ALA A 79 15.03 7.22 2.18
CA ALA A 79 15.38 6.78 0.84
C ALA A 79 16.64 5.94 0.91
N PRO A 80 16.83 4.98 0.00
CA PRO A 80 18.07 4.23 -0.03
C PRO A 80 19.23 5.20 -0.10
N GLN A 81 20.11 5.09 0.85
CA GLN A 81 21.24 6.00 0.93
C GLN A 81 22.30 5.59 -0.05
N LEU A 82 22.69 6.51 -0.84
CA LEU A 82 23.78 6.32 -1.79
C LEU A 82 25.10 6.68 -1.20
N ALA A 83 25.04 7.23 -0.06
CA ALA A 83 26.28 7.60 0.62
C ALA A 83 26.67 6.51 1.57
#